data_5a2b210403f362c6a00b657dde4b4965
#
_entry.id   5a2b210403f362c6a00b657dde4b4965
#
_cell.length_a   1.000
_cell.length_b   1.000
_cell.length_c   1.000
_cell.angle_alpha   90.00
_cell.angle_beta   90.00
_cell.angle_gamma   90.00
#
_symmetry.space_group_name_H-M   'P 1'
#
loop_
_entity.id
_entity.type
_entity.pdbx_description
1 polymer ?
#
loop_
_entity_poly.entity_id
_entity_poly.type
_entity_poly.pdbx_seq_one_letter_code
_entity_poly.pdbx_strand_id
1 'polypeptide(L)'
;MRFFSIAALASAAAASQCGLRKLENLVTFGDSYTDESRLGYFINNNGSAPPPGLRLGESNSTASGGYAWGRFVAKSTGANYNNYAVSGATCSNKIISRDFAAIRQPFPSVLDYEIPAYKADTAFEALYPSRRANNTVYALWIGTNDLGYGAFLTDSQAPGTTISTYVDCVWEVFDNIYETGGRHFVLLNLAPLEQSPLYAATRVGGFGDSQFWPNKTAYNTTEYQYKMLEYTTNVNTMFDYGAPFHLVVKKRWPGASFSIFDVHRLLRDVHAEPSKYLSSPANVTGVYRTCDPVTRACVDSSESKASFLWYDELHPSERADEIVAQHFVDVVHGNSTYGTTYAS
;
A
#
# COMPACT_ATOMS: atom_id res chain seq x y z
N MET A 1 41.78 -44.52 -28.35
CA MET A 1 40.95 -43.80 -27.39
C MET A 1 40.67 -42.41 -27.94
N ARG A 2 39.44 -42.15 -28.40
CA ARG A 2 39.04 -40.82 -28.91
C ARG A 2 38.19 -40.19 -27.79
N PHE A 3 38.68 -39.09 -27.23
CA PHE A 3 37.93 -38.26 -26.26
C PHE A 3 36.93 -37.37 -27.03
N PHE A 4 35.64 -37.57 -26.78
CA PHE A 4 34.58 -36.66 -27.20
C PHE A 4 34.47 -35.54 -26.15
N SER A 5 34.86 -34.32 -26.53
CA SER A 5 34.56 -33.11 -25.75
C SER A 5 33.10 -32.74 -25.97
N ILE A 6 32.28 -32.83 -24.92
CA ILE A 6 30.93 -32.29 -24.90
C ILE A 6 31.07 -30.81 -24.57
N ALA A 7 30.88 -29.95 -25.53
CA ALA A 7 30.73 -28.52 -25.32
C ALA A 7 29.31 -28.27 -24.78
N ALA A 8 29.23 -27.93 -23.50
CA ALA A 8 27.98 -27.45 -22.92
C ALA A 8 27.72 -26.02 -23.43
N LEU A 9 26.76 -25.89 -24.33
CA LEU A 9 26.18 -24.59 -24.71
C LEU A 9 25.32 -24.10 -23.53
N ALA A 10 25.91 -23.23 -22.70
CA ALA A 10 25.15 -22.42 -21.76
C ALA A 10 24.39 -21.36 -22.59
N SER A 11 23.12 -21.61 -22.87
CA SER A 11 22.22 -20.56 -23.34
C SER A 11 22.03 -19.56 -22.20
N ALA A 12 22.72 -18.44 -22.25
CA ALA A 12 22.38 -17.27 -21.47
C ALA A 12 21.00 -16.81 -21.96
N ALA A 13 19.95 -17.20 -21.24
CA ALA A 13 18.67 -16.55 -21.38
C ALA A 13 18.89 -15.08 -21.04
N ALA A 14 18.85 -14.22 -22.05
CA ALA A 14 18.79 -12.79 -21.85
C ALA A 14 17.57 -12.55 -20.94
N ALA A 15 17.81 -12.13 -19.70
CA ALA A 15 16.76 -11.59 -18.86
C ALA A 15 16.15 -10.43 -19.64
N SER A 16 15.01 -10.64 -20.26
CA SER A 16 14.24 -9.55 -20.86
C SER A 16 14.02 -8.55 -19.72
N GLN A 17 14.40 -7.30 -19.92
CA GLN A 17 14.10 -6.24 -18.95
C GLN A 17 12.59 -6.20 -18.79
N CYS A 18 12.09 -6.81 -17.70
CA CYS A 18 10.66 -6.85 -17.37
C CYS A 18 10.12 -5.47 -16.92
N GLY A 19 10.99 -4.46 -16.88
CA GLY A 19 10.65 -3.11 -16.46
C GLY A 19 9.98 -2.28 -17.54
N LEU A 20 9.05 -1.42 -17.13
CA LEU A 20 8.39 -0.45 -18.00
C LEU A 20 9.43 0.60 -18.47
N ARG A 21 9.51 0.86 -19.77
CA ARG A 21 10.46 1.87 -20.32
C ARG A 21 10.09 3.30 -19.97
N LYS A 22 8.78 3.59 -19.87
CA LYS A 22 8.26 4.92 -19.56
C LYS A 22 6.95 4.80 -18.78
N LEU A 23 6.91 5.38 -17.60
CA LEU A 23 5.72 5.52 -16.78
C LEU A 23 4.97 6.80 -17.20
N GLU A 24 3.91 6.66 -18.01
CA GLU A 24 3.11 7.80 -18.47
C GLU A 24 1.83 7.98 -17.65
N ASN A 25 1.28 6.87 -17.13
CA ASN A 25 0.10 6.89 -16.27
C ASN A 25 0.35 6.03 -15.03
N LEU A 26 0.03 6.58 -13.87
CA LEU A 26 0.00 5.89 -12.59
C LEU A 26 -1.42 5.88 -12.05
N VAL A 27 -1.93 4.70 -11.73
CA VAL A 27 -3.23 4.49 -11.10
C VAL A 27 -3.01 3.77 -9.78
N THR A 28 -3.48 4.36 -8.67
CA THR A 28 -3.26 3.78 -7.34
C THR A 28 -4.56 3.50 -6.63
N PHE A 29 -4.55 2.41 -5.86
CA PHE A 29 -5.62 1.93 -5.00
C PHE A 29 -5.06 1.66 -3.61
N GLY A 30 -5.93 1.65 -2.60
CA GLY A 30 -5.52 1.32 -1.25
C GLY A 30 -6.20 2.13 -0.17
N ASP A 31 -5.50 2.31 0.93
CA ASP A 31 -6.02 2.97 2.13
C ASP A 31 -5.34 4.32 2.38
N SER A 32 -5.29 4.74 3.66
CA SER A 32 -4.71 6.00 4.10
C SER A 32 -3.22 6.17 3.78
N TYR A 33 -2.49 5.10 3.52
CA TYR A 33 -1.10 5.16 3.07
C TYR A 33 -0.98 5.70 1.63
N THR A 34 -2.09 5.73 0.89
CA THR A 34 -2.12 6.12 -0.53
C THR A 34 -3.10 7.27 -0.81
N ASP A 35 -4.17 7.41 -0.01
CA ASP A 35 -5.22 8.43 -0.22
C ASP A 35 -4.66 9.86 -0.13
N GLU A 36 -5.00 10.70 -1.12
CA GLU A 36 -4.67 12.12 -1.07
C GLU A 36 -5.84 12.99 -0.57
N SER A 37 -7.08 12.65 -0.93
CA SER A 37 -8.21 13.53 -0.66
C SER A 37 -9.58 12.87 -0.83
N ARG A 38 -9.62 11.57 -1.17
CA ARG A 38 -10.87 10.92 -1.53
C ARG A 38 -11.80 10.71 -0.35
N LEU A 39 -11.28 10.29 0.81
CA LEU A 39 -12.10 10.28 2.03
C LEU A 39 -12.58 11.68 2.40
N GLY A 40 -11.73 12.70 2.26
CA GLY A 40 -12.09 14.10 2.48
C GLY A 40 -13.25 14.55 1.58
N TYR A 41 -13.28 14.09 0.33
CA TYR A 41 -14.40 14.35 -0.56
C TYR A 41 -15.72 13.76 -0.02
N PHE A 42 -15.70 12.49 0.40
CA PHE A 42 -16.89 11.85 1.02
C PHE A 42 -17.39 12.62 2.25
N ILE A 43 -16.47 13.01 3.14
CA ILE A 43 -16.82 13.79 4.36
C ILE A 43 -17.49 15.11 3.97
N ASN A 44 -16.92 15.85 3.04
CA ASN A 44 -17.39 17.18 2.62
C ASN A 44 -18.68 17.12 1.76
N ASN A 45 -19.04 15.94 1.26
CA ASN A 45 -20.22 15.73 0.41
C ASN A 45 -21.23 14.75 1.04
N ASN A 46 -21.33 14.72 2.39
CA ASN A 46 -22.30 13.93 3.15
C ASN A 46 -22.30 12.43 2.79
N GLY A 47 -21.11 11.85 2.56
CA GLY A 47 -20.94 10.45 2.19
C GLY A 47 -21.12 10.16 0.70
N SER A 48 -21.34 11.17 -0.14
CA SER A 48 -21.45 10.97 -1.59
C SER A 48 -20.07 10.83 -2.24
N ALA A 49 -19.96 9.87 -3.15
CA ALA A 49 -18.76 9.63 -3.93
C ALA A 49 -18.48 10.75 -4.94
N PRO A 50 -17.22 10.99 -5.33
CA PRO A 50 -16.91 11.79 -6.50
C PRO A 50 -17.66 11.25 -7.73
N PRO A 51 -18.31 12.11 -8.54
CA PRO A 51 -18.97 11.66 -9.76
C PRO A 51 -17.93 11.13 -10.76
N PRO A 52 -18.31 10.16 -11.62
CA PRO A 52 -17.44 9.68 -12.67
C PRO A 52 -16.92 10.83 -13.57
N GLY A 53 -15.64 10.75 -13.94
CA GLY A 53 -14.96 11.77 -14.73
C GLY A 53 -14.36 12.92 -13.92
N LEU A 54 -14.61 13.01 -12.62
CA LEU A 54 -14.02 14.02 -11.75
C LEU A 54 -12.63 13.58 -11.26
N ARG A 55 -11.58 14.28 -11.70
CA ARG A 55 -10.25 14.17 -11.08
C ARG A 55 -10.22 15.00 -9.80
N LEU A 56 -9.92 14.36 -8.67
CA LEU A 56 -9.64 15.09 -7.44
C LEU A 56 -8.29 15.81 -7.54
N GLY A 57 -8.23 16.99 -6.91
CA GLY A 57 -7.01 17.80 -6.91
C GLY A 57 -5.88 17.19 -6.09
N GLU A 58 -4.67 17.69 -6.34
CA GLU A 58 -3.49 17.41 -5.51
C GLU A 58 -3.73 17.91 -4.08
N SER A 59 -3.28 17.11 -3.09
CA SER A 59 -3.34 17.49 -1.68
C SER A 59 -2.03 17.13 -0.98
N ASN A 60 -1.57 18.02 -0.12
CA ASN A 60 -0.49 17.78 0.84
C ASN A 60 -1.01 17.63 2.27
N SER A 61 -2.31 17.42 2.42
CA SER A 61 -2.98 17.17 3.71
C SER A 61 -3.48 15.74 3.74
N THR A 62 -2.52 14.81 3.75
CA THR A 62 -2.77 13.36 3.79
C THR A 62 -2.53 12.81 5.18
N ALA A 63 -2.75 11.52 5.36
CA ALA A 63 -2.46 10.82 6.60
C ALA A 63 -0.96 10.78 6.96
N SER A 64 -0.07 11.04 6.00
CA SER A 64 1.39 11.18 6.25
C SER A 64 1.82 12.58 6.70
N GLY A 65 0.88 13.52 6.77
CA GLY A 65 1.15 14.92 7.15
C GLY A 65 1.80 15.74 6.05
N GLY A 66 1.74 15.28 4.82
CA GLY A 66 2.26 15.94 3.62
C GLY A 66 1.73 15.25 2.37
N TYR A 67 2.54 15.10 1.32
CA TYR A 67 2.18 14.35 0.14
C TYR A 67 2.30 12.84 0.36
N ALA A 68 1.36 12.06 -0.19
CA ALA A 68 1.47 10.62 -0.25
C ALA A 68 2.45 10.17 -1.34
N TRP A 69 2.99 8.95 -1.23
CA TRP A 69 4.02 8.39 -2.10
C TRP A 69 3.69 8.47 -3.60
N GLY A 70 2.44 8.21 -3.98
CA GLY A 70 2.01 8.25 -5.38
C GLY A 70 2.15 9.64 -6.01
N ARG A 71 2.00 10.72 -5.21
CA ARG A 71 2.22 12.09 -5.66
C ARG A 71 3.70 12.38 -5.90
N PHE A 72 4.59 11.88 -5.06
CA PHE A 72 6.04 11.99 -5.28
C PHE A 72 6.46 11.26 -6.55
N VAL A 73 5.92 10.06 -6.82
CA VAL A 73 6.14 9.35 -8.08
C VAL A 73 5.68 10.19 -9.27
N ALA A 74 4.46 10.73 -9.22
CA ALA A 74 3.94 11.56 -10.31
C ALA A 74 4.80 12.82 -10.56
N LYS A 75 5.24 13.49 -9.49
CA LYS A 75 6.11 14.68 -9.59
C LYS A 75 7.49 14.37 -10.18
N SER A 76 8.09 13.24 -9.82
CA SER A 76 9.42 12.87 -10.28
C SER A 76 9.45 12.33 -11.71
N THR A 77 8.38 11.65 -12.14
CA THR A 77 8.30 11.02 -13.47
C THR A 77 7.53 11.83 -14.51
N GLY A 78 6.72 12.79 -14.07
CA GLY A 78 5.77 13.51 -14.92
C GLY A 78 4.56 12.67 -15.33
N ALA A 79 4.31 11.54 -14.67
CA ALA A 79 3.18 10.66 -14.97
C ALA A 79 1.83 11.34 -14.67
N ASN A 80 0.86 11.07 -15.53
CA ASN A 80 -0.53 11.37 -15.26
C ASN A 80 -1.02 10.48 -14.11
N TYR A 81 -1.49 11.09 -13.01
CA TYR A 81 -1.79 10.38 -11.77
C TYR A 81 -3.29 10.38 -11.46
N ASN A 82 -3.84 9.20 -11.24
CA ASN A 82 -5.20 9.00 -10.77
C ASN A 82 -5.19 8.13 -9.51
N ASN A 83 -5.64 8.70 -8.40
CA ASN A 83 -5.69 8.06 -7.10
C ASN A 83 -7.13 7.69 -6.74
N TYR A 84 -7.38 6.40 -6.50
CA TYR A 84 -8.69 5.88 -6.06
C TYR A 84 -8.72 5.49 -4.59
N ALA A 85 -7.57 5.44 -3.94
CA ALA A 85 -7.44 5.05 -2.56
C ALA A 85 -8.33 5.88 -1.63
N VAL A 86 -8.85 5.24 -0.58
CA VAL A 86 -9.69 5.88 0.43
C VAL A 86 -9.14 5.58 1.82
N SER A 87 -8.83 6.60 2.60
CA SER A 87 -8.39 6.42 4.00
C SER A 87 -9.41 5.59 4.77
N GLY A 88 -8.93 4.56 5.48
CA GLY A 88 -9.78 3.63 6.20
C GLY A 88 -10.28 2.44 5.38
N ALA A 89 -10.01 2.39 4.06
CA ALA A 89 -10.39 1.28 3.21
C ALA A 89 -9.83 -0.06 3.68
N THR A 90 -10.64 -1.10 3.52
CA THR A 90 -10.24 -2.51 3.53
C THR A 90 -10.31 -3.06 2.11
N CYS A 91 -9.82 -4.27 1.88
CA CYS A 91 -9.93 -4.88 0.55
C CYS A 91 -11.40 -5.04 0.12
N SER A 92 -12.28 -5.51 1.02
CA SER A 92 -13.72 -5.59 0.77
C SER A 92 -14.52 -5.49 2.08
N ASN A 93 -15.62 -4.73 2.03
CA ASN A 93 -16.58 -4.63 3.13
C ASN A 93 -17.33 -5.97 3.42
N LYS A 94 -17.22 -6.94 2.51
CA LYS A 94 -17.74 -8.31 2.75
C LYS A 94 -16.85 -9.11 3.70
N ILE A 95 -15.59 -8.70 3.88
CA ILE A 95 -14.62 -9.33 4.77
C ILE A 95 -14.54 -8.54 6.06
N ILE A 96 -14.24 -7.25 5.94
CA ILE A 96 -14.14 -6.30 7.06
C ILE A 96 -14.98 -5.07 6.73
N SER A 97 -16.06 -4.87 7.48
CA SER A 97 -16.89 -3.67 7.36
C SER A 97 -16.76 -2.83 8.62
N ARG A 98 -16.38 -1.59 8.46
CA ARG A 98 -16.20 -0.64 9.58
C ARG A 98 -16.97 0.63 9.28
N ASP A 99 -18.01 0.89 10.08
CA ASP A 99 -18.82 2.10 9.95
C ASP A 99 -18.03 3.36 10.30
N PHE A 100 -18.21 4.39 9.49
CA PHE A 100 -17.62 5.70 9.73
C PHE A 100 -18.71 6.77 9.81
N ALA A 101 -18.96 7.25 11.03
CA ALA A 101 -20.07 8.15 11.33
C ALA A 101 -20.06 9.45 10.49
N ALA A 102 -18.88 9.96 10.14
CA ALA A 102 -18.73 11.19 9.35
C ALA A 102 -19.33 11.07 7.93
N ILE A 103 -19.37 9.86 7.37
CA ILE A 103 -19.96 9.59 6.04
C ILE A 103 -21.25 8.78 6.12
N ARG A 104 -21.67 8.36 7.33
CA ARG A 104 -22.91 7.61 7.63
C ARG A 104 -23.04 6.27 6.89
N GLN A 105 -21.91 5.66 6.58
CA GLN A 105 -21.79 4.35 5.92
C GLN A 105 -20.42 3.74 6.25
N PRO A 106 -20.16 2.46 5.93
CA PRO A 106 -18.84 1.88 6.02
C PRO A 106 -17.83 2.66 5.20
N PHE A 107 -16.55 2.61 5.60
CA PHE A 107 -15.46 3.12 4.75
C PHE A 107 -15.56 2.48 3.36
N PRO A 108 -15.47 3.28 2.27
CA PRO A 108 -15.42 2.73 0.92
C PRO A 108 -14.22 1.81 0.75
N SER A 109 -14.45 0.55 0.36
CA SER A 109 -13.40 -0.46 0.22
C SER A 109 -12.88 -0.55 -1.22
N VAL A 110 -11.76 -1.26 -1.40
CA VAL A 110 -11.14 -1.37 -2.72
C VAL A 110 -12.09 -2.03 -3.73
N LEU A 111 -12.59 -3.24 -3.44
CA LEU A 111 -13.45 -3.95 -4.38
C LEU A 111 -14.86 -3.36 -4.51
N ASP A 112 -15.41 -2.83 -3.39
CA ASP A 112 -16.82 -2.42 -3.40
C ASP A 112 -17.00 -0.96 -3.88
N TYR A 113 -15.91 -0.16 -3.88
CA TYR A 113 -15.96 1.24 -4.32
C TYR A 113 -14.83 1.65 -5.26
N GLU A 114 -13.54 1.48 -4.90
CA GLU A 114 -12.43 2.05 -5.66
C GLU A 114 -12.34 1.47 -7.08
N ILE A 115 -12.49 0.17 -7.21
CA ILE A 115 -12.51 -0.53 -8.49
C ILE A 115 -13.72 -0.14 -9.35
N PRO A 116 -14.97 -0.12 -8.85
CA PRO A 116 -16.11 0.43 -9.58
C PRO A 116 -15.91 1.87 -10.04
N ALA A 117 -15.39 2.76 -9.19
CA ALA A 117 -15.10 4.15 -9.55
C ALA A 117 -14.05 4.23 -10.67
N TYR A 118 -12.95 3.50 -10.54
CA TYR A 118 -11.93 3.39 -11.58
C TYR A 118 -12.52 2.89 -12.90
N LYS A 119 -13.30 1.79 -12.88
CA LYS A 119 -13.93 1.23 -14.10
C LYS A 119 -14.84 2.27 -14.77
N ALA A 120 -15.64 3.00 -14.02
CA ALA A 120 -16.48 4.08 -14.54
C ALA A 120 -15.64 5.20 -15.19
N ASP A 121 -14.54 5.57 -14.55
CA ASP A 121 -13.65 6.64 -15.01
C ASP A 121 -12.85 6.27 -16.26
N THR A 122 -12.68 4.98 -16.57
CA THR A 122 -11.97 4.55 -17.80
C THR A 122 -12.63 5.03 -19.09
N ALA A 123 -13.91 5.41 -19.05
CA ALA A 123 -14.65 5.99 -20.17
C ALA A 123 -14.26 7.46 -20.46
N PHE A 124 -13.54 8.13 -19.55
CA PHE A 124 -13.18 9.55 -19.68
C PHE A 124 -11.72 9.71 -20.12
N GLU A 125 -11.51 9.97 -21.41
CA GLU A 125 -10.17 10.13 -21.99
C GLU A 125 -9.35 11.23 -21.30
N ALA A 126 -9.98 12.28 -20.81
CA ALA A 126 -9.32 13.37 -20.09
C ALA A 126 -8.63 12.90 -18.79
N LEU A 127 -9.13 11.84 -18.15
CA LEU A 127 -8.49 11.24 -16.98
C LEU A 127 -7.31 10.34 -17.37
N TYR A 128 -7.36 9.76 -18.56
CA TYR A 128 -6.41 8.74 -19.02
C TYR A 128 -5.86 9.05 -20.42
N PRO A 129 -5.20 10.21 -20.61
CA PRO A 129 -4.68 10.58 -21.91
C PRO A 129 -3.67 9.53 -22.39
N SER A 130 -3.90 8.98 -23.59
CA SER A 130 -3.03 7.97 -24.21
C SER A 130 -2.78 6.73 -23.35
N ARG A 131 -3.73 6.33 -22.48
CA ARG A 131 -3.61 5.11 -21.67
C ARG A 131 -3.45 3.87 -22.55
N ARG A 132 -2.38 3.12 -22.32
CA ARG A 132 -2.04 1.89 -23.03
C ARG A 132 -1.52 0.83 -22.07
N ALA A 133 -1.56 -0.43 -22.49
CA ALA A 133 -1.03 -1.56 -21.76
C ALA A 133 0.46 -1.42 -21.39
N ASN A 134 1.25 -0.72 -22.19
CA ASN A 134 2.70 -0.62 -22.06
C ASN A 134 3.19 0.73 -21.49
N ASN A 135 2.31 1.59 -21.00
CA ASN A 135 2.69 2.88 -20.42
C ASN A 135 1.95 3.24 -19.12
N THR A 136 1.13 2.32 -18.62
CA THR A 136 0.30 2.53 -17.43
C THR A 136 0.62 1.49 -16.36
N VAL A 137 0.92 1.95 -15.16
CA VAL A 137 1.14 1.13 -13.96
C VAL A 137 -0.07 1.23 -13.05
N TYR A 138 -0.49 0.10 -12.53
CA TYR A 138 -1.55 -0.03 -11.54
C TYR A 138 -0.95 -0.56 -10.25
N ALA A 139 -1.04 0.24 -9.19
CA ALA A 139 -0.45 -0.10 -7.91
C ALA A 139 -1.51 -0.21 -6.81
N LEU A 140 -1.36 -1.22 -5.97
CA LEU A 140 -2.21 -1.46 -4.80
C LEU A 140 -1.34 -1.54 -3.54
N TRP A 141 -1.71 -0.75 -2.51
CA TRP A 141 -1.18 -0.87 -1.16
C TRP A 141 -2.32 -0.92 -0.17
N ILE A 142 -2.65 -2.11 0.33
CA ILE A 142 -3.82 -2.39 1.16
C ILE A 142 -3.50 -3.47 2.20
N GLY A 143 -4.23 -3.48 3.31
CA GLY A 143 -4.15 -4.52 4.33
C GLY A 143 -3.90 -4.00 5.74
N THR A 144 -3.46 -2.75 5.88
CA THR A 144 -3.28 -2.12 7.20
C THR A 144 -4.56 -2.16 8.02
N ASN A 145 -5.69 -1.85 7.39
CA ASN A 145 -7.00 -1.87 8.02
C ASN A 145 -7.59 -3.28 8.12
N ASP A 146 -7.32 -4.14 7.13
CA ASP A 146 -7.79 -5.53 7.14
C ASP A 146 -7.19 -6.32 8.29
N LEU A 147 -5.89 -6.16 8.54
CA LEU A 147 -5.18 -6.89 9.60
C LEU A 147 -5.26 -6.21 10.97
N GLY A 148 -5.69 -4.95 11.04
CA GLY A 148 -5.58 -4.11 12.22
C GLY A 148 -6.62 -4.34 13.31
N TYR A 149 -6.67 -3.38 14.25
CA TYR A 149 -7.71 -3.29 15.29
C TYR A 149 -9.10 -3.10 14.68
N GLY A 150 -10.08 -3.81 15.20
CA GLY A 150 -11.43 -3.83 14.63
C GLY A 150 -11.55 -4.66 13.35
N ALA A 151 -10.56 -5.51 13.08
CA ALA A 151 -10.49 -6.41 11.93
C ALA A 151 -9.89 -7.76 12.34
N PHE A 152 -9.03 -8.39 11.54
CA PHE A 152 -8.46 -9.71 11.87
C PHE A 152 -7.71 -9.75 13.21
N LEU A 153 -7.00 -8.69 13.58
CA LEU A 153 -6.22 -8.65 14.82
C LEU A 153 -7.09 -8.91 16.08
N THR A 154 -8.34 -8.44 16.04
CA THR A 154 -9.30 -8.53 17.17
C THR A 154 -10.53 -9.38 16.83
N ASP A 155 -10.40 -10.29 15.85
CA ASP A 155 -11.43 -11.27 15.47
C ASP A 155 -12.79 -10.61 15.10
N SER A 156 -12.71 -9.45 14.41
CA SER A 156 -13.90 -8.64 14.03
C SER A 156 -14.29 -8.79 12.55
N GLN A 157 -13.69 -9.72 11.83
CA GLN A 157 -14.02 -10.05 10.45
C GLN A 157 -15.38 -10.75 10.31
N ALA A 158 -15.95 -10.72 9.11
CA ALA A 158 -17.18 -11.42 8.81
C ALA A 158 -17.04 -12.94 9.07
N PRO A 159 -18.07 -13.62 9.62
CA PRO A 159 -18.02 -15.04 9.90
C PRO A 159 -17.64 -15.88 8.67
N GLY A 160 -16.71 -16.82 8.84
CA GLY A 160 -16.23 -17.70 7.77
C GLY A 160 -15.17 -17.09 6.87
N THR A 161 -14.78 -15.83 7.06
CA THR A 161 -13.66 -15.21 6.35
C THR A 161 -12.34 -15.42 7.11
N THR A 162 -11.25 -15.47 6.35
CA THR A 162 -9.90 -15.75 6.86
C THR A 162 -8.88 -14.83 6.20
N ILE A 163 -7.64 -14.86 6.66
CA ILE A 163 -6.50 -14.19 5.99
C ILE A 163 -6.40 -14.62 4.51
N SER A 164 -6.68 -15.90 4.19
CA SER A 164 -6.71 -16.36 2.79
C SER A 164 -7.82 -15.67 1.98
N THR A 165 -9.01 -15.44 2.59
CA THR A 165 -10.08 -14.70 1.94
C THR A 165 -9.67 -13.26 1.62
N TYR A 166 -8.92 -12.62 2.50
CA TYR A 166 -8.35 -11.30 2.24
C TYR A 166 -7.32 -11.35 1.09
N VAL A 167 -6.42 -12.33 1.09
CA VAL A 167 -5.43 -12.49 0.01
C VAL A 167 -6.11 -12.75 -1.34
N ASP A 168 -7.17 -13.58 -1.38
CA ASP A 168 -7.97 -13.81 -2.58
C ASP A 168 -8.64 -12.51 -3.08
N CYS A 169 -9.12 -11.67 -2.17
CA CYS A 169 -9.64 -10.34 -2.50
C CYS A 169 -8.58 -9.46 -3.19
N VAL A 170 -7.34 -9.47 -2.72
CA VAL A 170 -6.23 -8.73 -3.36
C VAL A 170 -6.00 -9.20 -4.80
N TRP A 171 -6.04 -10.50 -5.04
CA TRP A 171 -5.91 -11.03 -6.41
C TRP A 171 -7.11 -10.64 -7.30
N GLU A 172 -8.33 -10.59 -6.74
CA GLU A 172 -9.53 -10.14 -7.46
C GLU A 172 -9.45 -8.66 -7.88
N VAL A 173 -8.79 -7.81 -7.09
CA VAL A 173 -8.51 -6.42 -7.50
C VAL A 173 -7.76 -6.40 -8.83
N PHE A 174 -6.71 -7.22 -8.98
CA PHE A 174 -5.92 -7.28 -10.21
C PHE A 174 -6.67 -7.92 -11.38
N ASP A 175 -7.60 -8.87 -11.15
CA ASP A 175 -8.52 -9.36 -12.19
C ASP A 175 -9.32 -8.21 -12.79
N ASN A 176 -9.94 -7.43 -11.93
CA ASN A 176 -10.75 -6.30 -12.34
C ASN A 176 -9.95 -5.24 -13.12
N ILE A 177 -8.70 -4.99 -12.73
CA ILE A 177 -7.81 -4.09 -13.46
C ILE A 177 -7.41 -4.71 -14.81
N TYR A 178 -7.12 -6.01 -14.84
CA TYR A 178 -6.77 -6.73 -16.07
C TYR A 178 -7.89 -6.67 -17.11
N GLU A 179 -9.15 -6.84 -16.70
CA GLU A 179 -10.35 -6.72 -17.56
C GLU A 179 -10.45 -5.36 -18.25
N THR A 180 -9.93 -4.28 -17.64
CA THR A 180 -9.93 -2.95 -18.26
C THR A 180 -8.74 -2.70 -19.19
N GLY A 181 -7.89 -3.72 -19.42
CA GLY A 181 -6.70 -3.64 -20.26
C GLY A 181 -5.41 -3.34 -19.50
N GLY A 182 -5.43 -3.33 -18.16
CA GLY A 182 -4.21 -3.20 -17.32
C GLY A 182 -3.25 -4.39 -17.54
N ARG A 183 -1.93 -4.11 -17.60
CA ARG A 183 -0.90 -5.13 -17.83
C ARG A 183 0.35 -4.99 -16.97
N HIS A 184 0.57 -3.86 -16.31
CA HIS A 184 1.68 -3.66 -15.39
C HIS A 184 1.16 -3.44 -13.99
N PHE A 185 1.30 -4.46 -13.15
CA PHE A 185 0.79 -4.49 -11.78
C PHE A 185 1.92 -4.36 -10.79
N VAL A 186 1.73 -3.54 -9.76
CA VAL A 186 2.63 -3.44 -8.61
C VAL A 186 1.81 -3.62 -7.34
N LEU A 187 2.10 -4.67 -6.58
CA LEU A 187 1.58 -4.86 -5.24
C LEU A 187 2.67 -4.43 -4.24
N LEU A 188 2.39 -3.38 -3.49
CA LEU A 188 3.19 -3.05 -2.32
C LEU A 188 2.78 -4.01 -1.21
N ASN A 189 3.73 -4.78 -0.71
CA ASN A 189 3.44 -5.71 0.37
C ASN A 189 3.15 -4.95 1.69
N LEU A 190 2.73 -5.65 2.73
CA LEU A 190 2.39 -5.01 4.01
C LEU A 190 3.61 -4.33 4.62
N ALA A 191 3.45 -3.11 5.10
CA ALA A 191 4.43 -2.44 5.93
C ALA A 191 4.74 -3.27 7.20
N PRO A 192 5.87 -3.04 7.91
CA PRO A 192 6.17 -3.73 9.16
C PRO A 192 5.28 -3.18 10.30
N LEU A 193 3.99 -3.54 10.27
CA LEU A 193 2.98 -3.00 11.19
C LEU A 193 3.31 -3.30 12.64
N GLU A 194 3.97 -4.42 12.94
CA GLU A 194 4.44 -4.77 14.28
C GLU A 194 5.49 -3.80 14.84
N GLN A 195 6.12 -2.98 13.97
CA GLN A 195 7.07 -1.93 14.33
C GLN A 195 6.41 -0.55 14.38
N SER A 196 5.17 -0.41 13.88
CA SER A 196 4.45 0.85 13.99
C SER A 196 4.18 1.18 15.48
N PRO A 197 4.20 2.45 15.87
CA PRO A 197 3.90 2.84 17.25
C PRO A 197 2.54 2.33 17.73
N LEU A 198 1.55 2.14 16.83
CA LEU A 198 0.24 1.58 17.17
C LEU A 198 0.32 0.12 17.60
N TYR A 199 1.05 -0.74 16.88
CA TYR A 199 1.07 -2.18 17.13
C TYR A 199 2.30 -2.66 17.91
N ALA A 200 3.35 -1.87 18.01
CA ALA A 200 4.47 -2.15 18.90
C ALA A 200 4.00 -2.28 20.36
N ALA A 201 4.60 -3.19 21.12
CA ALA A 201 4.29 -3.35 22.54
C ALA A 201 4.71 -2.11 23.33
N THR A 202 3.96 -1.75 24.36
CA THR A 202 4.26 -0.57 25.19
C THR A 202 5.65 -0.66 25.86
N ARG A 203 6.12 -1.87 26.18
CA ARG A 203 7.47 -2.10 26.75
C ARG A 203 8.63 -1.76 25.81
N VAL A 204 8.38 -1.63 24.50
CA VAL A 204 9.39 -1.26 23.49
C VAL A 204 9.11 0.09 22.86
N GLY A 205 8.31 0.94 23.50
CA GLY A 205 8.02 2.30 23.05
C GLY A 205 6.75 2.45 22.22
N GLY A 206 5.96 1.38 22.05
CA GLY A 206 4.64 1.46 21.40
C GLY A 206 3.65 2.29 22.24
N PHE A 207 2.68 2.89 21.58
CA PHE A 207 1.61 3.64 22.22
C PHE A 207 0.72 2.73 23.08
N GLY A 208 0.12 3.31 24.12
CA GLY A 208 -1.01 2.73 24.86
C GLY A 208 -2.32 2.98 24.10
N ASP A 209 -3.33 3.44 24.81
CA ASP A 209 -4.61 3.85 24.20
C ASP A 209 -4.37 5.04 23.26
N SER A 210 -4.98 4.97 22.09
CA SER A 210 -4.81 5.96 21.03
C SER A 210 -6.09 6.14 20.21
N GLN A 211 -6.11 7.12 19.31
CA GLN A 211 -7.26 7.36 18.45
C GLN A 211 -7.58 6.17 17.51
N PHE A 212 -6.59 5.34 17.18
CA PHE A 212 -6.77 4.18 16.30
C PHE A 212 -7.00 2.87 17.07
N TRP A 213 -6.66 2.84 18.38
CA TRP A 213 -6.93 1.72 19.28
C TRP A 213 -7.25 2.23 20.69
N PRO A 214 -8.51 2.64 20.96
CA PRO A 214 -8.87 3.38 22.18
C PRO A 214 -8.72 2.62 23.50
N ASN A 215 -8.65 1.29 23.45
CA ASN A 215 -8.54 0.41 24.62
C ASN A 215 -7.36 -0.58 24.51
N LYS A 216 -6.29 -0.20 23.85
CA LYS A 216 -5.14 -1.08 23.62
C LYS A 216 -4.54 -1.61 24.93
N THR A 217 -4.54 -0.81 25.99
CA THR A 217 -4.00 -1.20 27.31
C THR A 217 -4.80 -2.31 28.00
N ALA A 218 -6.03 -2.60 27.53
CA ALA A 218 -6.79 -3.76 27.99
C ALA A 218 -6.31 -5.10 27.40
N TYR A 219 -5.41 -5.05 26.41
CA TYR A 219 -4.86 -6.22 25.72
C TYR A 219 -3.40 -6.49 26.17
N ASN A 220 -2.95 -7.73 26.02
CA ASN A 220 -1.51 -8.05 26.14
C ASN A 220 -0.76 -7.48 24.93
N THR A 221 -0.23 -6.27 25.05
CA THR A 221 0.39 -5.56 23.92
C THR A 221 1.58 -6.31 23.31
N THR A 222 2.27 -7.14 24.09
CA THR A 222 3.37 -7.99 23.58
C THR A 222 2.84 -9.12 22.70
N GLU A 223 1.76 -9.79 23.13
CA GLU A 223 1.11 -10.84 22.34
C GLU A 223 0.56 -10.30 21.03
N TYR A 224 -0.10 -9.14 21.08
CA TYR A 224 -0.68 -8.52 19.89
C TYR A 224 0.38 -7.98 18.91
N GLN A 225 1.55 -7.54 19.40
CA GLN A 225 2.69 -7.24 18.53
C GLN A 225 3.18 -8.50 17.79
N TYR A 226 3.31 -9.64 18.49
CA TYR A 226 3.68 -10.90 17.85
C TYR A 226 2.61 -11.42 16.88
N LYS A 227 1.33 -11.28 17.22
CA LYS A 227 0.23 -11.64 16.32
C LYS A 227 0.28 -10.78 15.03
N MET A 228 0.57 -9.48 15.16
CA MET A 228 0.74 -8.61 13.99
C MET A 228 1.96 -9.00 13.15
N LEU A 229 3.10 -9.32 13.76
CA LEU A 229 4.27 -9.84 13.07
C LEU A 229 3.95 -11.15 12.31
N GLU A 230 3.21 -12.06 12.93
CA GLU A 230 2.77 -13.31 12.28
C GLU A 230 1.89 -13.00 11.07
N TYR A 231 0.92 -12.08 11.20
CA TYR A 231 0.02 -11.72 10.12
C TYR A 231 0.75 -11.08 8.94
N THR A 232 1.60 -10.07 9.20
CA THR A 232 2.36 -9.40 8.16
C THR A 232 3.32 -10.36 7.44
N THR A 233 4.00 -11.23 8.21
CA THR A 233 4.92 -12.23 7.65
C THR A 233 4.18 -13.23 6.76
N ASN A 234 3.06 -13.79 7.24
CA ASN A 234 2.31 -14.80 6.50
C ASN A 234 1.68 -14.21 5.23
N VAL A 235 1.09 -13.02 5.31
CA VAL A 235 0.50 -12.36 4.14
C VAL A 235 1.55 -12.01 3.11
N ASN A 236 2.68 -11.42 3.51
CA ASN A 236 3.77 -11.11 2.58
C ASN A 236 4.32 -12.38 1.91
N THR A 237 4.45 -13.48 2.67
CA THR A 237 4.81 -14.79 2.11
C THR A 237 3.78 -15.28 1.09
N MET A 238 2.47 -15.13 1.37
CA MET A 238 1.41 -15.49 0.42
C MET A 238 1.45 -14.63 -0.85
N PHE A 239 1.82 -13.35 -0.76
CA PHE A 239 2.02 -12.49 -1.93
C PHE A 239 3.21 -12.93 -2.76
N ASP A 240 4.36 -13.22 -2.12
CA ASP A 240 5.59 -13.64 -2.81
C ASP A 240 5.40 -14.94 -3.60
N TYR A 241 4.73 -15.93 -3.03
CA TYR A 241 4.42 -17.18 -3.73
C TYR A 241 3.19 -17.06 -4.65
N GLY A 242 2.22 -16.24 -4.29
CA GLY A 242 0.98 -16.06 -5.05
C GLY A 242 1.20 -15.37 -6.39
N ALA A 243 2.05 -14.34 -6.45
CA ALA A 243 2.29 -13.61 -7.69
C ALA A 243 2.79 -14.51 -8.83
N PRO A 244 3.90 -15.26 -8.71
CA PRO A 244 4.34 -16.18 -9.77
C PRO A 244 3.35 -17.34 -9.98
N PHE A 245 2.68 -17.84 -8.94
CA PHE A 245 1.68 -18.90 -9.08
C PHE A 245 0.51 -18.46 -9.96
N HIS A 246 -0.09 -17.29 -9.69
CA HIS A 246 -1.20 -16.78 -10.48
C HIS A 246 -0.76 -16.37 -11.89
N LEU A 247 0.36 -15.65 -12.02
CA LEU A 247 0.79 -15.12 -13.29
C LEU A 247 1.32 -16.22 -14.23
N VAL A 248 2.26 -17.05 -13.75
CA VAL A 248 3.02 -17.99 -14.58
C VAL A 248 2.36 -19.37 -14.60
N VAL A 249 1.99 -19.92 -13.43
CA VAL A 249 1.45 -21.27 -13.35
C VAL A 249 -0.01 -21.31 -13.77
N LYS A 250 -0.85 -20.44 -13.19
CA LYS A 250 -2.28 -20.35 -13.53
C LYS A 250 -2.56 -19.57 -14.81
N LYS A 251 -1.60 -18.79 -15.30
CA LYS A 251 -1.76 -17.88 -16.46
C LYS A 251 -3.00 -16.99 -16.32
N ARG A 252 -3.22 -16.46 -15.12
CA ARG A 252 -4.41 -15.68 -14.76
C ARG A 252 -4.48 -14.36 -15.54
N TRP A 253 -3.33 -13.77 -15.85
CA TRP A 253 -3.21 -12.48 -16.54
C TRP A 253 -2.23 -12.57 -17.74
N PRO A 254 -2.60 -13.25 -18.85
CA PRO A 254 -1.71 -13.40 -20.01
C PRO A 254 -1.21 -12.04 -20.56
N GLY A 255 0.09 -11.96 -20.83
CA GLY A 255 0.73 -10.74 -21.35
C GLY A 255 0.91 -9.61 -20.32
N ALA A 256 0.67 -9.90 -19.03
CA ALA A 256 0.93 -8.95 -17.96
C ALA A 256 2.32 -9.15 -17.33
N SER A 257 2.81 -8.12 -16.64
CA SER A 257 3.86 -8.20 -15.64
C SER A 257 3.28 -7.91 -14.25
N PHE A 258 3.84 -8.56 -13.24
CA PHE A 258 3.46 -8.40 -11.85
C PHE A 258 4.70 -8.21 -10.99
N SER A 259 4.78 -7.08 -10.31
CA SER A 259 5.87 -6.76 -9.39
C SER A 259 5.36 -6.80 -7.96
N ILE A 260 6.09 -7.49 -7.08
CA ILE A 260 5.97 -7.31 -5.64
C ILE A 260 7.01 -6.26 -5.25
N PHE A 261 6.55 -5.16 -4.66
CA PHE A 261 7.42 -4.18 -4.02
C PHE A 261 7.49 -4.48 -2.53
N ASP A 262 8.64 -4.94 -2.07
CA ASP A 262 8.91 -5.29 -0.68
C ASP A 262 9.13 -4.02 0.17
N VAL A 263 8.05 -3.29 0.37
CA VAL A 263 8.02 -2.09 1.21
C VAL A 263 8.22 -2.45 2.70
N HIS A 264 7.86 -3.68 3.08
CA HIS A 264 8.15 -4.20 4.41
C HIS A 264 9.65 -4.16 4.73
N ARG A 265 10.47 -4.73 3.84
CA ARG A 265 11.92 -4.72 4.00
C ARG A 265 12.48 -3.30 3.92
N LEU A 266 12.01 -2.49 2.99
CA LEU A 266 12.45 -1.09 2.86
C LEU A 266 12.26 -0.32 4.17
N LEU A 267 11.07 -0.35 4.77
CA LEU A 267 10.79 0.38 6.02
C LEU A 267 11.54 -0.23 7.22
N ARG A 268 11.79 -1.53 7.22
CA ARG A 268 12.68 -2.16 8.22
C ARG A 268 14.13 -1.70 8.08
N ASP A 269 14.64 -1.52 6.87
CA ASP A 269 15.97 -1.00 6.63
C ASP A 269 16.07 0.48 7.06
N VAL A 270 15.02 1.28 6.82
CA VAL A 270 14.92 2.65 7.38
C VAL A 270 14.95 2.61 8.91
N HIS A 271 14.24 1.68 9.53
CA HIS A 271 14.22 1.53 10.99
C HIS A 271 15.58 1.09 11.54
N ALA A 272 16.28 0.19 10.85
CA ALA A 272 17.58 -0.34 11.27
C ALA A 272 18.73 0.66 11.08
N GLU A 273 18.68 1.49 10.03
CA GLU A 273 19.74 2.43 9.67
C GLU A 273 19.18 3.85 9.44
N PRO A 274 18.50 4.46 10.46
CA PRO A 274 17.69 5.66 10.25
C PRO A 274 18.50 6.87 9.75
N SER A 275 19.76 7.00 10.11
CA SER A 275 20.61 8.12 9.68
C SER A 275 20.90 8.14 8.17
N LYS A 276 20.68 7.03 7.47
CA LYS A 276 20.81 6.99 6.00
C LYS A 276 19.58 7.60 5.28
N TYR A 277 18.45 7.65 5.93
CA TYR A 277 17.16 7.94 5.33
C TYR A 277 16.47 9.19 5.88
N LEU A 278 16.64 9.41 7.18
CA LEU A 278 15.93 10.46 7.93
C LEU A 278 16.88 11.60 8.32
N SER A 279 16.32 12.78 8.53
CA SER A 279 17.06 13.93 9.05
C SER A 279 17.43 13.72 10.53
N SER A 280 18.55 14.31 10.97
CA SER A 280 18.95 14.27 12.38
C SER A 280 18.13 15.28 13.22
N PRO A 281 17.72 14.89 14.44
CA PRO A 281 17.85 13.58 15.07
C PRO A 281 16.80 12.59 14.53
N ALA A 282 17.23 11.45 13.99
CA ALA A 282 16.33 10.48 13.40
C ALA A 282 15.53 9.70 14.46
N ASN A 283 14.21 9.54 14.23
CA ASN A 283 13.30 8.90 15.16
C ASN A 283 12.42 7.87 14.41
N VAL A 284 12.55 6.60 14.79
CA VAL A 284 11.86 5.48 14.13
C VAL A 284 10.84 4.78 15.03
N THR A 285 10.79 5.13 16.31
CA THR A 285 9.86 4.55 17.30
C THR A 285 8.82 5.54 17.80
N GLY A 286 9.14 6.83 17.81
CA GLY A 286 8.20 7.90 18.12
C GLY A 286 7.46 8.40 16.89
N VAL A 287 6.58 9.38 17.12
CA VAL A 287 5.72 9.98 16.09
C VAL A 287 5.95 11.48 16.01
N TYR A 288 5.72 12.06 14.83
CA TYR A 288 5.71 13.52 14.67
C TYR A 288 4.49 14.16 15.32
N ARG A 289 3.29 13.58 15.14
CA ARG A 289 2.01 14.07 15.66
C ARG A 289 1.42 13.10 16.68
N THR A 290 1.09 13.60 17.83
CA THR A 290 0.35 12.86 18.87
C THR A 290 -1.02 13.50 19.05
N CYS A 291 -2.08 12.70 19.01
CA CYS A 291 -3.44 13.17 19.25
C CYS A 291 -4.02 12.51 20.51
N ASP A 292 -4.65 13.30 21.37
CA ASP A 292 -5.38 12.78 22.52
C ASP A 292 -6.59 11.95 22.06
N PRO A 293 -6.75 10.70 22.52
CA PRO A 293 -7.79 9.80 22.05
C PRO A 293 -9.21 10.25 22.39
N VAL A 294 -9.38 11.08 23.42
CA VAL A 294 -10.68 11.56 23.92
C VAL A 294 -11.04 12.92 23.31
N THR A 295 -10.16 13.90 23.51
CA THR A 295 -10.40 15.29 23.07
C THR A 295 -10.11 15.53 21.61
N ARG A 296 -9.36 14.62 20.95
CA ARG A 296 -8.84 14.76 19.57
C ARG A 296 -7.91 15.96 19.37
N ALA A 297 -7.48 16.61 20.44
CA ALA A 297 -6.46 17.64 20.35
C ALA A 297 -5.12 17.03 19.95
N CYS A 298 -4.46 17.62 18.97
CA CYS A 298 -3.20 17.10 18.44
C CYS A 298 -2.05 18.08 18.74
N VAL A 299 -0.87 17.53 18.98
CA VAL A 299 0.39 18.26 19.20
C VAL A 299 1.43 17.69 18.26
N ASP A 300 2.09 18.58 17.54
CA ASP A 300 3.21 18.24 16.66
C ASP A 300 4.54 18.34 17.44
N SER A 301 5.49 17.50 17.07
CA SER A 301 6.86 17.58 17.58
C SER A 301 7.51 18.91 17.16
N SER A 302 8.41 19.43 18.00
CA SER A 302 9.27 20.57 17.64
C SER A 302 10.38 20.21 16.65
N GLU A 303 10.66 18.92 16.47
CA GLU A 303 11.65 18.42 15.53
C GLU A 303 11.11 18.44 14.08
N SER A 304 12.02 18.37 13.11
CA SER A 304 11.62 18.29 11.69
C SER A 304 10.76 17.06 11.40
N LYS A 305 9.69 17.20 10.60
CA LYS A 305 8.93 16.04 10.10
C LYS A 305 9.81 15.01 9.39
N ALA A 306 10.85 15.45 8.70
CA ALA A 306 11.79 14.59 8.00
C ALA A 306 12.67 13.74 8.93
N SER A 307 12.63 13.98 10.24
CA SER A 307 13.32 13.18 11.25
C SER A 307 12.56 11.93 11.66
N PHE A 308 11.27 11.83 11.34
CA PHE A 308 10.40 10.75 11.80
C PHE A 308 10.12 9.74 10.70
N LEU A 309 10.14 8.43 11.07
CA LEU A 309 9.61 7.38 10.23
C LEU A 309 8.08 7.39 10.22
N TRP A 310 7.46 7.67 11.38
CA TRP A 310 6.03 7.67 11.57
C TRP A 310 5.49 9.10 11.79
N TYR A 311 4.43 9.44 11.05
CA TYR A 311 3.74 10.72 11.24
C TYR A 311 2.89 10.73 12.51
N ASP A 312 2.07 9.70 12.66
CA ASP A 312 1.29 9.40 13.86
C ASP A 312 1.49 7.92 14.25
N GLU A 313 0.65 7.39 15.14
CA GLU A 313 0.82 6.03 15.67
C GLU A 313 0.72 4.94 14.59
N LEU A 314 0.10 5.24 13.45
CA LEU A 314 -0.18 4.27 12.39
C LEU A 314 0.49 4.60 11.05
N HIS A 315 0.56 5.88 10.68
CA HIS A 315 0.90 6.28 9.32
C HIS A 315 2.39 6.58 9.15
N PRO A 316 3.03 6.08 8.10
CA PRO A 316 4.35 6.55 7.67
C PRO A 316 4.35 8.07 7.49
N SER A 317 5.49 8.72 7.74
CA SER A 317 5.64 10.15 7.53
C SER A 317 5.73 10.51 6.05
N GLU A 318 5.56 11.80 5.72
CA GLU A 318 5.83 12.32 4.37
C GLU A 318 7.24 11.94 3.87
N ARG A 319 8.26 11.94 4.76
CA ARG A 319 9.62 11.51 4.40
C ARG A 319 9.67 10.03 4.07
N ALA A 320 8.97 9.18 4.80
CA ALA A 320 8.85 7.76 4.48
C ALA A 320 8.16 7.56 3.12
N ASP A 321 7.11 8.31 2.82
CA ASP A 321 6.43 8.28 1.53
C ASP A 321 7.34 8.72 0.37
N GLU A 322 8.19 9.72 0.57
CA GLU A 322 9.20 10.13 -0.42
C GLU A 322 10.21 9.00 -0.69
N ILE A 323 10.66 8.29 0.36
CA ILE A 323 11.57 7.14 0.23
C ILE A 323 10.86 6.00 -0.52
N VAL A 324 9.63 5.68 -0.17
CA VAL A 324 8.81 4.66 -0.86
C VAL A 324 8.67 5.03 -2.35
N ALA A 325 8.40 6.29 -2.67
CA ALA A 325 8.23 6.74 -4.04
C ALA A 325 9.50 6.58 -4.90
N GLN A 326 10.67 6.90 -4.33
CA GLN A 326 11.96 6.73 -5.01
C GLN A 326 12.18 5.26 -5.39
N HIS A 327 12.00 4.34 -4.44
CA HIS A 327 12.15 2.90 -4.68
C HIS A 327 11.04 2.31 -5.55
N PHE A 328 9.81 2.87 -5.50
CA PHE A 328 8.73 2.46 -6.39
C PHE A 328 9.09 2.68 -7.87
N VAL A 329 9.67 3.83 -8.20
CA VAL A 329 10.13 4.13 -9.56
C VAL A 329 11.18 3.11 -10.02
N ASP A 330 12.12 2.76 -9.14
CA ASP A 330 13.12 1.73 -9.43
C ASP A 330 12.50 0.33 -9.62
N VAL A 331 11.46 -0.02 -8.84
CA VAL A 331 10.70 -1.27 -9.01
C VAL A 331 10.03 -1.31 -10.39
N VAL A 332 9.35 -0.23 -10.77
CA VAL A 332 8.67 -0.12 -12.08
C VAL A 332 9.65 -0.30 -13.24
N HIS A 333 10.87 0.19 -13.09
CA HIS A 333 11.92 0.06 -14.10
C HIS A 333 12.74 -1.24 -14.00
N GLY A 334 12.47 -2.09 -13.01
CA GLY A 334 13.17 -3.37 -12.79
C GLY A 334 14.59 -3.21 -12.22
N ASN A 335 14.90 -2.09 -11.59
CA ASN A 335 16.22 -1.73 -11.07
C ASN A 335 16.32 -1.81 -9.53
N SER A 336 15.22 -2.09 -8.83
CA SER A 336 15.19 -2.08 -7.37
C SER A 336 15.61 -3.41 -6.76
N THR A 337 16.39 -3.35 -5.67
CA THR A 337 16.65 -4.51 -4.80
C THR A 337 15.45 -4.86 -3.91
N TYR A 338 14.48 -3.98 -3.80
CA TYR A 338 13.20 -4.19 -3.08
C TYR A 338 12.08 -4.65 -4.00
N GLY A 339 12.36 -4.97 -5.27
CA GLY A 339 11.36 -5.41 -6.23
C GLY A 339 11.65 -6.79 -6.79
N THR A 340 10.60 -7.61 -6.90
CA THR A 340 10.64 -8.87 -7.65
C THR A 340 9.55 -8.81 -8.72
N THR A 341 9.96 -8.88 -10.00
CA THR A 341 9.03 -8.77 -11.14
C THR A 341 8.95 -10.09 -11.90
N TYR A 342 7.73 -10.49 -12.17
CA TYR A 342 7.40 -11.65 -13.00
C TYR A 342 6.69 -11.18 -14.28
N ALA A 343 6.89 -11.89 -15.39
CA ALA A 343 6.18 -11.67 -16.66
C ALA A 343 5.59 -12.99 -17.17
N SER A 344 4.44 -12.92 -17.83
CA SER A 344 3.75 -14.09 -18.44
C SER A 344 3.93 -14.10 -19.95
#